data_d4b0ef6fed96bb8a18faff2eadcf3586
#
_entry.id   d4b0ef6fed96bb8a18faff2eadcf3586
#
_cell.length_a   1.000
_cell.length_b   1.000
_cell.length_c   1.000
_cell.angle_alpha   90.00
_cell.angle_beta   90.00
_cell.angle_gamma   90.00
#
_symmetry.space_group_name_H-M   'P 1'
#
loop_
_entity.id
_entity.type
_entity.pdbx_description
1 polymer ?
#
loop_
_entity_poly.entity_id
_entity_poly.type
_entity_poly.pdbx_seq_one_letter_code
_entity_poly.pdbx_strand_id
1 'polypeptide(L)'
;MRIPDIELANISRYRGELMGAAMFFIILFHVELSRWDPFFGLRRMGNIGVDIFLFLSGIGLWFSWMKHPDWRRFFRHRYLRIYPSWIIIACLYYIPRFHSGSLMSWVDLIGDITVNWDFWLHDELTFWYIPATMMLYLFAPPYMELIKCHPVYRWLPVVMIMWCILVQWVTPIHHAVGHLEIFWSRAPIFFIGINMAAEVQRKDTMDGTSIWMIW
;
A
#
# COMPACT_ATOMS: atom_id res chain seq x y z
N MET A 1 -33.38 -6.46 -7.76
CA MET A 1 -32.64 -6.94 -6.58
C MET A 1 -32.10 -5.69 -5.88
N ARG A 2 -32.67 -5.27 -4.75
CA ARG A 2 -32.12 -4.12 -3.99
C ARG A 2 -30.83 -4.61 -3.32
N ILE A 3 -29.73 -3.95 -3.60
CA ILE A 3 -28.47 -4.17 -2.87
C ILE A 3 -28.74 -3.66 -1.45
N PRO A 4 -28.54 -4.49 -0.41
CA PRO A 4 -28.74 -4.02 0.96
C PRO A 4 -27.77 -2.87 1.25
N ASP A 5 -28.20 -1.88 2.01
CA ASP A 5 -27.39 -0.76 2.42
C ASP A 5 -26.13 -1.27 3.15
N ILE A 6 -24.96 -0.88 2.65
CA ILE A 6 -23.68 -1.26 3.27
C ILE A 6 -23.35 -0.22 4.32
N GLU A 7 -23.40 -0.61 5.59
CA GLU A 7 -22.90 0.22 6.68
C GLU A 7 -21.37 0.31 6.61
N LEU A 8 -20.86 1.46 6.22
CA LEU A 8 -19.41 1.72 6.13
C LEU A 8 -18.70 1.53 7.48
N ALA A 9 -19.39 1.75 8.60
CA ALA A 9 -18.89 1.48 9.93
C ALA A 9 -18.40 0.05 10.13
N ASN A 10 -18.96 -0.93 9.40
CA ASN A 10 -18.56 -2.33 9.47
C ASN A 10 -17.11 -2.54 9.00
N ILE A 11 -16.61 -1.72 8.09
CA ILE A 11 -15.19 -1.77 7.67
C ILE A 11 -14.26 -1.52 8.87
N SER A 12 -14.60 -0.56 9.71
CA SER A 12 -13.83 -0.29 10.93
C SER A 12 -14.05 -1.34 12.02
N ARG A 13 -15.29 -1.82 12.17
CA ARG A 13 -15.67 -2.83 13.16
C ARG A 13 -14.98 -4.16 12.93
N TYR A 14 -14.96 -4.63 11.69
CA TYR A 14 -14.38 -5.93 11.28
C TYR A 14 -12.99 -5.78 10.66
N ARG A 15 -12.29 -4.71 10.98
CA ARG A 15 -10.97 -4.42 10.41
C ARG A 15 -9.96 -5.53 10.68
N GLY A 16 -9.99 -6.13 11.88
CA GLY A 16 -9.09 -7.22 12.25
C GLY A 16 -9.30 -8.46 11.39
N GLU A 17 -10.54 -8.83 11.19
CA GLU A 17 -10.95 -9.96 10.37
C GLU A 17 -10.61 -9.73 8.90
N LEU A 18 -10.84 -8.52 8.39
CA LEU A 18 -10.47 -8.13 7.03
C LEU A 18 -8.95 -8.18 6.82
N MET A 19 -8.16 -7.75 7.80
CA MET A 19 -6.70 -7.87 7.75
C MET A 19 -6.24 -9.33 7.81
N GLY A 20 -6.92 -10.17 8.59
CA GLY A 20 -6.68 -11.62 8.63
C GLY A 20 -6.97 -12.28 7.27
N ALA A 21 -8.11 -11.95 6.67
CA ALA A 21 -8.47 -12.42 5.33
C ALA A 21 -7.45 -11.94 4.27
N ALA A 22 -7.03 -10.68 4.35
CA ALA A 22 -6.00 -10.13 3.45
C ALA A 22 -4.68 -10.88 3.58
N MET A 23 -4.25 -11.23 4.80
CA MET A 23 -3.06 -12.05 5.02
C MET A 23 -3.21 -13.43 4.40
N PHE A 24 -4.38 -14.07 4.53
CA PHE A 24 -4.65 -15.35 3.88
C PHE A 24 -4.50 -15.25 2.36
N PHE A 25 -5.03 -14.20 1.73
CA PHE A 25 -4.86 -13.95 0.30
C PHE A 25 -3.39 -13.77 -0.09
N ILE A 26 -2.61 -13.04 0.70
CA ILE A 26 -1.18 -12.84 0.45
C ILE A 26 -0.43 -14.18 0.52
N ILE A 27 -0.71 -15.01 1.53
CA ILE A 27 -0.12 -16.35 1.65
C ILE A 27 -0.49 -17.20 0.42
N LEU A 28 -1.76 -17.20 0.03
CA LEU A 28 -2.25 -17.92 -1.15
C LEU A 28 -1.51 -17.49 -2.43
N PHE A 29 -1.23 -16.19 -2.59
CA PHE A 29 -0.49 -15.68 -3.74
C PHE A 29 0.93 -16.25 -3.82
N HIS A 30 1.58 -16.53 -2.69
CA HIS A 30 2.95 -17.04 -2.63
C HIS A 30 3.04 -18.57 -2.70
N VAL A 31 1.91 -19.29 -2.76
CA VAL A 31 1.91 -20.76 -2.99
C VAL A 31 2.36 -21.01 -4.42
N GLU A 32 3.37 -21.85 -4.61
CA GLU A 32 3.81 -22.26 -5.94
C GLU A 32 2.82 -23.25 -6.54
N LEU A 33 2.11 -22.84 -7.58
CA LEU A 33 1.21 -23.68 -8.36
C LEU A 33 1.57 -23.60 -9.84
N SER A 34 1.48 -24.75 -10.52
CA SER A 34 1.60 -24.79 -11.97
C SER A 34 0.48 -23.99 -12.64
N ARG A 35 0.77 -23.41 -13.82
CA ARG A 35 -0.25 -22.70 -14.62
C ARG A 35 -1.43 -23.59 -15.04
N TRP A 36 -1.24 -24.90 -15.04
CA TRP A 36 -2.24 -25.91 -15.40
C TRP A 36 -3.06 -26.38 -14.19
N ASP A 37 -2.71 -25.92 -12.97
CA ASP A 37 -3.45 -26.29 -11.77
C ASP A 37 -4.82 -25.59 -11.76
N PRO A 38 -5.91 -26.31 -11.43
CA PRO A 38 -7.26 -25.74 -11.34
C PRO A 38 -7.37 -24.54 -10.38
N PHE A 39 -6.52 -24.50 -9.35
CA PHE A 39 -6.48 -23.44 -8.35
C PHE A 39 -5.57 -22.26 -8.72
N PHE A 40 -4.90 -22.29 -9.88
CA PHE A 40 -4.01 -21.22 -10.31
C PHE A 40 -4.72 -19.85 -10.40
N GLY A 41 -5.97 -19.84 -10.87
CA GLY A 41 -6.79 -18.63 -10.90
C GLY A 41 -7.03 -18.05 -9.51
N LEU A 42 -7.36 -18.91 -8.54
CA LEU A 42 -7.56 -18.51 -7.15
C LEU A 42 -6.26 -17.96 -6.53
N ARG A 43 -5.12 -18.61 -6.80
CA ARG A 43 -3.80 -18.09 -6.37
C ARG A 43 -3.56 -16.67 -6.87
N ARG A 44 -3.86 -16.38 -8.14
CA ARG A 44 -3.68 -15.02 -8.70
C ARG A 44 -4.53 -13.97 -8.00
N MET A 45 -5.73 -14.34 -7.56
CA MET A 45 -6.60 -13.44 -6.77
C MET A 45 -5.98 -13.07 -5.43
N GLY A 46 -5.04 -13.84 -4.90
CA GLY A 46 -4.33 -13.56 -3.67
C GLY A 46 -3.63 -12.19 -3.66
N ASN A 47 -3.32 -11.65 -4.83
CA ASN A 47 -2.76 -10.31 -5.00
C ASN A 47 -3.67 -9.19 -4.43
N ILE A 48 -4.99 -9.41 -4.38
CA ILE A 48 -5.98 -8.50 -3.78
C ILE A 48 -5.71 -8.29 -2.28
N GLY A 49 -5.07 -9.26 -1.61
CA GLY A 49 -4.73 -9.14 -0.20
C GLY A 49 -3.91 -7.90 0.12
N VAL A 50 -2.95 -7.54 -0.74
CA VAL A 50 -2.14 -6.34 -0.56
C VAL A 50 -2.98 -5.07 -0.69
N ASP A 51 -3.94 -5.04 -1.63
CA ASP A 51 -4.84 -3.91 -1.83
C ASP A 51 -5.73 -3.70 -0.61
N ILE A 52 -6.28 -4.79 -0.05
CA ILE A 52 -7.06 -4.73 1.19
C ILE A 52 -6.21 -4.19 2.34
N PHE A 53 -4.95 -4.65 2.48
CA PHE A 53 -4.05 -4.14 3.52
C PHE A 53 -3.77 -2.65 3.37
N LEU A 54 -3.47 -2.18 2.16
CA LEU A 54 -3.19 -0.78 1.90
C LEU A 54 -4.41 0.10 2.13
N PHE A 55 -5.58 -0.34 1.65
CA PHE A 55 -6.85 0.36 1.86
C PHE A 55 -7.18 0.51 3.36
N LEU A 56 -7.15 -0.58 4.12
CA LEU A 56 -7.40 -0.56 5.56
C LEU A 56 -6.33 0.20 6.33
N SER A 57 -5.09 0.23 5.83
CA SER A 57 -4.02 1.06 6.40
C SER A 57 -4.33 2.53 6.22
N GLY A 58 -4.77 2.96 5.04
CA GLY A 58 -5.20 4.33 4.77
C GLY A 58 -6.28 4.80 5.74
N ILE A 59 -7.34 3.99 5.92
CA ILE A 59 -8.42 4.27 6.90
C ILE A 59 -7.85 4.40 8.32
N GLY A 60 -7.02 3.48 8.75
CA GLY A 60 -6.47 3.50 10.09
C GLY A 60 -5.48 4.63 10.36
N LEU A 61 -4.78 5.11 9.31
CA LEU A 61 -3.90 6.27 9.42
C LEU A 61 -4.69 7.54 9.62
N TRP A 62 -5.80 7.72 8.89
CA TRP A 62 -6.71 8.83 9.07
C TRP A 62 -7.20 8.91 10.52
N PHE A 63 -7.75 7.82 11.09
CA PHE A 63 -8.23 7.82 12.48
C PHE A 63 -7.13 8.14 13.49
N SER A 64 -5.92 7.61 13.26
CA SER A 64 -4.78 7.90 14.11
C SER A 64 -4.36 9.37 14.04
N TRP A 65 -4.36 9.96 12.84
CA TRP A 65 -4.01 11.35 12.61
C TRP A 65 -5.05 12.31 13.19
N MET A 66 -6.34 12.05 12.95
CA MET A 66 -7.41 12.90 13.49
C MET A 66 -7.43 12.93 15.01
N LYS A 67 -7.04 11.83 15.65
CA LYS A 67 -6.95 11.77 17.11
C LYS A 67 -5.77 12.56 17.67
N HIS A 68 -4.64 12.54 17.01
CA HIS A 68 -3.38 13.17 17.45
C HIS A 68 -2.58 13.64 16.23
N PRO A 69 -2.82 14.88 15.74
CA PRO A 69 -2.13 15.41 14.57
C PRO A 69 -0.71 15.90 14.92
N ASP A 70 0.17 14.99 15.27
CA ASP A 70 1.57 15.23 15.59
C ASP A 70 2.46 14.40 14.69
N TRP A 71 3.25 15.08 13.83
CA TRP A 71 4.16 14.48 12.89
C TRP A 71 5.19 13.56 13.55
N ARG A 72 5.83 14.01 14.64
CA ARG A 72 6.86 13.23 15.34
C ARG A 72 6.27 11.95 15.93
N ARG A 73 5.11 12.06 16.57
CA ARG A 73 4.40 10.91 17.13
C ARG A 73 3.96 9.95 16.03
N PHE A 74 3.41 10.47 14.93
CA PHE A 74 2.95 9.67 13.80
C PHE A 74 4.09 8.83 13.21
N PHE A 75 5.20 9.47 12.80
CA PHE A 75 6.34 8.77 12.21
C PHE A 75 6.99 7.82 13.19
N ARG A 76 7.26 8.27 14.43
CA ARG A 76 7.84 7.41 15.45
C ARG A 76 7.05 6.11 15.64
N HIS A 77 5.71 6.17 15.76
CA HIS A 77 4.88 4.98 15.98
C HIS A 77 4.88 4.05 14.76
N ARG A 78 4.92 4.60 13.53
CA ARG A 78 4.86 3.80 12.30
C ARG A 78 6.21 3.17 11.99
N TYR A 79 7.27 3.95 12.02
CA TYR A 79 8.59 3.45 11.71
C TYR A 79 9.13 2.50 12.79
N LEU A 80 8.95 2.80 14.08
CA LEU A 80 9.36 1.87 15.14
C LEU A 80 8.60 0.53 15.12
N ARG A 81 7.43 0.48 14.52
CA ARG A 81 6.68 -0.77 14.37
C ARG A 81 7.20 -1.64 13.23
N ILE A 82 7.73 -1.05 12.17
CA ILE A 82 8.17 -1.78 10.97
C ILE A 82 9.69 -1.93 10.94
N TYR A 83 10.41 -0.86 11.25
CA TYR A 83 11.83 -0.74 10.99
C TYR A 83 12.70 -1.75 11.75
N PRO A 84 12.47 -2.06 13.04
CA PRO A 84 13.29 -3.06 13.74
C PRO A 84 13.25 -4.44 13.09
N SER A 85 12.04 -4.90 12.72
CA SER A 85 11.89 -6.19 12.02
C SER A 85 12.49 -6.15 10.62
N TRP A 86 12.34 -5.02 9.92
CA TRP A 86 12.95 -4.82 8.61
C TRP A 86 14.47 -4.92 8.68
N ILE A 87 15.13 -4.16 9.57
CA ILE A 87 16.60 -4.19 9.72
C ILE A 87 17.13 -5.61 9.96
N ILE A 88 16.46 -6.38 10.82
CA ILE A 88 16.87 -7.77 11.09
C ILE A 88 16.79 -8.60 9.79
N ILE A 89 15.67 -8.54 9.08
CA ILE A 89 15.47 -9.32 7.86
C ILE A 89 16.43 -8.86 6.76
N ALA A 90 16.59 -7.54 6.59
CA ALA A 90 17.51 -6.96 5.61
C ALA A 90 18.96 -7.37 5.88
N CYS A 91 19.42 -7.30 7.13
CA CYS A 91 20.76 -7.77 7.49
C CYS A 91 20.95 -9.26 7.17
N LEU A 92 19.97 -10.11 7.52
CA LEU A 92 20.05 -11.54 7.24
C LEU A 92 20.07 -11.86 5.75
N TYR A 93 19.47 -11.02 4.92
CA TYR A 93 19.41 -11.20 3.47
C TYR A 93 20.61 -10.59 2.74
N TYR A 94 20.94 -9.32 3.03
CA TYR A 94 21.95 -8.56 2.27
C TYR A 94 23.38 -8.82 2.73
N ILE A 95 23.65 -9.10 4.01
CA ILE A 95 25.02 -9.35 4.48
C ILE A 95 25.63 -10.61 3.83
N PRO A 96 24.94 -11.76 3.76
CA PRO A 96 25.46 -12.92 3.04
C PRO A 96 25.69 -12.66 1.55
N ARG A 97 24.79 -11.90 0.89
CA ARG A 97 24.94 -11.52 -0.51
C ARG A 97 26.16 -10.63 -0.71
N PHE A 98 26.42 -9.69 0.19
CA PHE A 98 27.62 -8.87 0.16
C PHE A 98 28.90 -9.71 0.25
N HIS A 99 28.97 -10.65 1.17
CA HIS A 99 30.10 -11.56 1.31
C HIS A 99 30.29 -12.49 0.11
N SER A 100 29.24 -12.88 -0.57
CA SER A 100 29.31 -13.67 -1.82
C SER A 100 29.75 -12.88 -3.03
N GLY A 101 30.01 -11.57 -2.90
CA GLY A 101 30.40 -10.70 -4.01
C GLY A 101 29.25 -10.27 -4.90
N SER A 102 27.99 -10.47 -4.48
CA SER A 102 26.78 -10.08 -5.23
C SER A 102 26.48 -8.60 -5.12
N LEU A 103 26.99 -7.91 -4.11
CA LEU A 103 26.88 -6.47 -3.90
C LEU A 103 28.22 -5.79 -4.14
N MET A 104 28.20 -4.67 -4.88
CA MET A 104 29.43 -4.05 -5.37
C MET A 104 30.08 -3.09 -4.37
N SER A 105 29.34 -2.51 -3.42
CA SER A 105 29.91 -1.54 -2.49
C SER A 105 29.26 -1.55 -1.11
N TRP A 106 29.97 -0.99 -0.10
CA TRP A 106 29.42 -0.76 1.23
C TRP A 106 28.24 0.24 1.22
N VAL A 107 28.25 1.17 0.26
CA VAL A 107 27.18 2.16 0.11
C VAL A 107 25.87 1.46 -0.31
N ASP A 108 25.97 0.51 -1.23
CA ASP A 108 24.82 -0.29 -1.68
C ASP A 108 24.27 -1.11 -0.52
N LEU A 109 25.14 -1.80 0.23
CA LEU A 109 24.73 -2.59 1.39
C LEU A 109 23.98 -1.74 2.44
N ILE A 110 24.51 -0.54 2.76
CA ILE A 110 23.87 0.36 3.72
C ILE A 110 22.55 0.89 3.14
N GLY A 111 22.51 1.23 1.86
CA GLY A 111 21.32 1.67 1.17
C GLY A 111 20.22 0.61 1.17
N ASP A 112 20.58 -0.65 0.90
CA ASP A 112 19.64 -1.77 0.89
C ASP A 112 19.10 -2.07 2.28
N ILE A 113 19.97 -2.11 3.30
CA ILE A 113 19.53 -2.34 4.68
C ILE A 113 18.66 -1.19 5.20
N THR A 114 18.95 0.06 4.82
CA THR A 114 18.23 1.22 5.36
C THR A 114 16.93 1.53 4.62
N VAL A 115 16.96 1.60 3.29
CA VAL A 115 15.83 2.07 2.47
C VAL A 115 15.45 1.12 1.34
N ASN A 116 16.10 -0.05 1.26
CA ASN A 116 15.94 -1.03 0.19
C ASN A 116 16.18 -0.41 -1.21
N TRP A 117 17.41 0.02 -1.45
CA TRP A 117 17.81 0.60 -2.74
C TRP A 117 17.61 -0.36 -3.90
N ASP A 118 17.78 -1.65 -3.69
CA ASP A 118 17.54 -2.68 -4.71
C ASP A 118 16.12 -2.58 -5.30
N PHE A 119 15.11 -2.29 -4.46
CA PHE A 119 13.75 -2.06 -4.95
C PHE A 119 13.64 -0.77 -5.77
N TRP A 120 14.23 0.35 -5.28
CA TRP A 120 14.06 1.65 -5.93
C TRP A 120 14.90 1.83 -7.20
N LEU A 121 16.04 1.16 -7.29
CA LEU A 121 17.05 1.39 -8.33
C LEU A 121 17.28 0.21 -9.26
N HIS A 122 17.06 -1.04 -8.80
CA HIS A 122 17.46 -2.26 -9.49
C HIS A 122 16.32 -3.24 -9.77
N ASP A 123 15.06 -2.82 -9.59
CA ASP A 123 13.87 -3.66 -9.87
C ASP A 123 13.79 -4.97 -9.03
N GLU A 124 14.38 -4.98 -7.85
CA GLU A 124 14.34 -6.15 -6.96
C GLU A 124 13.02 -6.16 -6.15
N LEU A 125 12.15 -7.10 -6.44
CA LEU A 125 10.80 -7.15 -5.88
C LEU A 125 10.68 -7.96 -4.58
N THR A 126 11.77 -8.54 -4.07
CA THR A 126 11.69 -9.48 -2.93
C THR A 126 11.04 -8.86 -1.69
N PHE A 127 11.35 -7.60 -1.37
CA PHE A 127 10.83 -6.89 -0.19
C PHE A 127 10.08 -5.61 -0.53
N TRP A 128 9.58 -5.48 -1.74
CA TRP A 128 8.98 -4.26 -2.26
C TRP A 128 7.92 -3.61 -1.36
N TYR A 129 7.15 -4.41 -0.63
CA TYR A 129 6.03 -3.94 0.20
C TYR A 129 6.49 -3.02 1.33
N ILE A 130 7.65 -3.29 1.94
CA ILE A 130 8.17 -2.52 3.09
C ILE A 130 8.56 -1.10 2.68
N PRO A 131 9.49 -0.88 1.72
CA PRO A 131 9.85 0.46 1.27
C PRO A 131 8.65 1.21 0.65
N ALA A 132 7.78 0.52 -0.10
CA ALA A 132 6.57 1.09 -0.65
C ALA A 132 5.63 1.62 0.45
N THR A 133 5.39 0.83 1.50
CA THR A 133 4.55 1.22 2.64
C THR A 133 5.16 2.38 3.43
N MET A 134 6.47 2.37 3.63
CA MET A 134 7.18 3.47 4.32
C MET A 134 7.08 4.77 3.53
N MET A 135 7.19 4.71 2.20
CA MET A 135 7.00 5.86 1.32
C MET A 135 5.55 6.38 1.38
N LEU A 136 4.56 5.50 1.33
CA LEU A 136 3.16 5.89 1.48
C LEU A 136 2.88 6.56 2.83
N TYR A 137 3.50 6.08 3.91
CA TYR A 137 3.38 6.70 5.23
C TYR A 137 4.01 8.10 5.29
N LEU A 138 5.06 8.34 4.51
CA LEU A 138 5.67 9.68 4.41
C LEU A 138 4.69 10.68 3.78
N PHE A 139 3.93 10.25 2.76
CA PHE A 139 2.98 11.11 2.06
C PHE A 139 1.60 11.19 2.74
N ALA A 140 1.26 10.28 3.65
CA ALA A 140 -0.06 10.23 4.26
C ALA A 140 -0.42 11.49 5.07
N PRO A 141 0.39 12.00 6.05
CA PRO A 141 0.04 13.19 6.81
C PRO A 141 -0.11 14.46 5.94
N PRO A 142 0.83 14.80 5.02
CA PRO A 142 0.64 15.95 4.15
C PRO A 142 -0.61 15.83 3.29
N TYR A 143 -0.93 14.64 2.78
CA TYR A 143 -2.16 14.42 2.03
C TYR A 143 -3.41 14.63 2.89
N MET A 144 -3.44 14.08 4.11
CA MET A 144 -4.56 14.26 5.04
C MET A 144 -4.81 15.72 5.37
N GLU A 145 -3.76 16.52 5.60
CA GLU A 145 -3.90 17.96 5.82
C GLU A 145 -4.36 18.68 4.54
N LEU A 146 -3.82 18.29 3.39
CA LEU A 146 -4.20 18.87 2.10
C LEU A 146 -5.69 18.72 1.81
N ILE A 147 -6.25 17.51 1.98
CA ILE A 147 -7.69 17.26 1.71
C ILE A 147 -8.62 17.89 2.75
N LYS A 148 -8.12 18.18 3.96
CA LYS A 148 -8.85 18.95 4.98
C LYS A 148 -8.97 20.42 4.57
N CYS A 149 -7.88 21.03 4.11
CA CYS A 149 -7.86 22.41 3.67
C CYS A 149 -8.55 22.62 2.32
N HIS A 150 -8.36 21.68 1.42
CA HIS A 150 -8.81 21.77 0.03
C HIS A 150 -9.43 20.44 -0.43
N PRO A 151 -10.74 20.23 -0.28
CA PRO A 151 -11.40 18.96 -0.60
C PRO A 151 -11.25 18.50 -2.06
N VAL A 152 -10.97 19.41 -2.99
CA VAL A 152 -10.71 19.07 -4.40
C VAL A 152 -9.58 18.06 -4.59
N TYR A 153 -8.59 18.04 -3.70
CA TYR A 153 -7.48 17.08 -3.78
C TYR A 153 -7.87 15.64 -3.42
N ARG A 154 -9.10 15.38 -2.99
CA ARG A 154 -9.64 14.02 -2.90
C ARG A 154 -9.66 13.29 -4.25
N TRP A 155 -9.64 14.04 -5.37
CA TRP A 155 -9.52 13.49 -6.72
C TRP A 155 -8.11 12.98 -7.07
N LEU A 156 -7.11 13.21 -6.22
CA LEU A 156 -5.73 12.77 -6.47
C LEU A 156 -5.60 11.26 -6.78
N PRO A 157 -6.31 10.33 -6.10
CA PRO A 157 -6.28 8.92 -6.48
C PRO A 157 -6.74 8.65 -7.91
N VAL A 158 -7.71 9.41 -8.43
CA VAL A 158 -8.18 9.29 -9.83
C VAL A 158 -7.06 9.72 -10.78
N VAL A 159 -6.36 10.81 -10.47
CA VAL A 159 -5.18 11.25 -11.24
C VAL A 159 -4.08 10.20 -11.22
N MET A 160 -3.86 9.54 -10.06
CA MET A 160 -2.91 8.44 -9.94
C MET A 160 -3.32 7.22 -10.80
N ILE A 161 -4.60 6.87 -10.85
CA ILE A 161 -5.11 5.80 -11.72
C ILE A 161 -4.88 6.17 -13.19
N MET A 162 -5.16 7.41 -13.58
CA MET A 162 -4.89 7.89 -14.94
C MET A 162 -3.40 7.82 -15.27
N TRP A 163 -2.53 8.17 -14.31
CA TRP A 163 -1.08 7.99 -14.44
C TRP A 163 -0.70 6.53 -14.67
N CYS A 164 -1.26 5.58 -13.89
CA CYS A 164 -1.01 4.15 -14.07
C CYS A 164 -1.39 3.69 -15.48
N ILE A 165 -2.54 4.13 -15.99
CA ILE A 165 -2.98 3.83 -17.35
C ILE A 165 -1.99 4.40 -18.37
N LEU A 166 -1.60 5.67 -18.21
CA LEU A 166 -0.69 6.34 -19.11
C LEU A 166 0.68 5.64 -19.17
N VAL A 167 1.23 5.24 -18.03
CA VAL A 167 2.50 4.49 -17.97
C VAL A 167 2.43 3.19 -18.75
N GLN A 168 1.31 2.49 -18.72
CA GLN A 168 1.12 1.23 -19.48
C GLN A 168 1.06 1.46 -20.99
N TRP A 169 0.52 2.59 -21.43
CA TRP A 169 0.27 2.85 -22.86
C TRP A 169 1.42 3.60 -23.55
N VAL A 170 2.21 4.36 -22.81
CA VAL A 170 3.27 5.20 -23.37
C VAL A 170 4.62 4.53 -23.18
N THR A 171 5.10 3.82 -24.19
CA THR A 171 6.34 3.01 -24.16
C THR A 171 7.57 3.74 -23.59
N PRO A 172 7.88 5.00 -23.93
CA PRO A 172 9.02 5.70 -23.34
C PRO A 172 8.89 5.90 -21.82
N ILE A 173 7.68 6.17 -21.34
CA ILE A 173 7.41 6.35 -19.91
C ILE A 173 7.49 4.99 -19.19
N HIS A 174 6.92 3.94 -19.81
CA HIS A 174 6.99 2.59 -19.27
C HIS A 174 8.44 2.12 -19.08
N HIS A 175 9.32 2.35 -20.05
CA HIS A 175 10.74 2.03 -19.91
C HIS A 175 11.45 2.83 -18.81
N ALA A 176 11.03 4.06 -18.54
CA ALA A 176 11.68 4.90 -17.53
C ALA A 176 11.24 4.55 -16.10
N VAL A 177 9.97 4.21 -15.88
CA VAL A 177 9.40 4.06 -14.53
C VAL A 177 8.66 2.74 -14.31
N GLY A 178 8.66 1.83 -15.29
CA GLY A 178 7.94 0.55 -15.24
C GLY A 178 8.44 -0.37 -14.12
N HIS A 179 9.70 -0.27 -13.73
CA HIS A 179 10.27 -1.01 -12.60
C HIS A 179 9.57 -0.69 -11.26
N LEU A 180 8.92 0.47 -11.14
CA LEU A 180 8.13 0.86 -9.97
C LEU A 180 6.63 0.62 -10.18
N GLU A 181 6.21 -0.13 -11.19
CA GLU A 181 4.79 -0.38 -11.50
C GLU A 181 4.03 -0.92 -10.30
N ILE A 182 4.62 -1.85 -9.56
CA ILE A 182 4.00 -2.43 -8.38
C ILE A 182 3.69 -1.38 -7.29
N PHE A 183 4.50 -0.34 -7.19
CA PHE A 183 4.26 0.79 -6.27
C PHE A 183 3.18 1.72 -6.81
N TRP A 184 3.31 2.18 -8.07
CA TRP A 184 2.36 3.10 -8.68
C TRP A 184 0.94 2.54 -8.73
N SER A 185 0.80 1.25 -9.08
CA SER A 185 -0.50 0.59 -9.18
C SER A 185 -1.21 0.44 -7.83
N ARG A 186 -0.47 0.45 -6.72
CA ARG A 186 -0.99 0.26 -5.36
C ARG A 186 -1.22 1.57 -4.60
N ALA A 187 -0.53 2.65 -4.98
CA ALA A 187 -0.69 3.94 -4.31
C ALA A 187 -2.15 4.45 -4.31
N PRO A 188 -2.93 4.39 -5.41
CA PRO A 188 -4.29 4.88 -5.44
C PRO A 188 -5.19 4.27 -4.37
N ILE A 189 -5.14 2.95 -4.17
CA ILE A 189 -6.03 2.27 -3.20
C ILE A 189 -5.76 2.70 -1.76
N PHE A 190 -4.51 3.02 -1.43
CA PHE A 190 -4.14 3.56 -0.13
C PHE A 190 -4.76 4.94 0.11
N PHE A 191 -4.69 5.85 -0.87
CA PHE A 191 -5.26 7.19 -0.77
C PHE A 191 -6.79 7.18 -0.82
N ILE A 192 -7.40 6.25 -1.56
CA ILE A 192 -8.85 5.99 -1.51
C ILE A 192 -9.26 5.59 -0.09
N GLY A 193 -8.47 4.73 0.58
CA GLY A 193 -8.70 4.37 1.98
C GLY A 193 -8.71 5.59 2.91
N ILE A 194 -7.79 6.55 2.72
CA ILE A 194 -7.76 7.81 3.47
C ILE A 194 -9.02 8.64 3.18
N ASN A 195 -9.41 8.78 1.92
CA ASN A 195 -10.60 9.54 1.52
C ASN A 195 -11.89 9.00 2.12
N MET A 196 -12.04 7.67 2.13
CA MET A 196 -13.24 7.02 2.68
C MET A 196 -13.29 7.00 4.22
N ALA A 197 -12.18 7.26 4.88
CA ALA A 197 -12.10 7.14 6.33
C ALA A 197 -13.04 8.11 7.08
N ALA A 198 -13.28 9.29 6.52
CA ALA A 198 -14.20 10.26 7.12
C ALA A 198 -15.65 9.75 7.10
N GLU A 199 -16.08 9.11 6.01
CA GLU A 199 -17.41 8.51 5.84
C GLU A 199 -17.57 7.27 6.72
N VAL A 200 -16.54 6.43 6.80
CA VAL A 200 -16.49 5.29 7.73
C VAL A 200 -16.62 5.77 9.19
N GLN A 201 -16.01 6.90 9.54
CA GLN A 201 -16.09 7.47 10.88
C GLN A 201 -17.48 8.03 11.21
N ARG A 202 -18.16 8.62 10.24
CA ARG A 202 -19.52 9.16 10.39
C ARG A 202 -20.57 8.08 10.50
N LYS A 203 -20.23 6.82 10.22
CA LYS A 203 -21.15 5.68 10.12
C LYS A 203 -22.18 5.84 9.00
N ASP A 204 -21.80 6.51 7.94
CA ASP A 204 -22.68 6.68 6.80
C ASP A 204 -23.03 5.34 6.16
N THR A 205 -24.27 5.20 5.71
CA THR A 205 -24.72 4.08 4.90
C THR A 205 -24.48 4.40 3.44
N MET A 206 -23.90 3.47 2.69
CA MET A 206 -23.85 3.59 1.23
C MET A 206 -25.17 3.10 0.64
N ASP A 207 -25.97 4.03 0.17
CA ASP A 207 -27.06 3.75 -0.74
C ASP A 207 -26.51 3.60 -2.17
N GLY A 208 -27.10 2.71 -2.97
CA GLY A 208 -26.64 2.45 -4.34
C GLY A 208 -26.58 3.68 -5.28
N THR A 209 -27.21 4.79 -4.87
CA THR A 209 -27.13 6.09 -5.53
C THR A 209 -26.00 6.98 -5.02
N SER A 210 -25.44 6.67 -3.84
CA SER A 210 -24.45 7.52 -3.14
C SER A 210 -23.01 7.26 -3.56
N ILE A 211 -22.75 6.28 -4.41
CA ILE A 211 -21.39 5.95 -4.92
C ILE A 211 -20.75 7.17 -5.61
N TRP A 212 -21.56 8.05 -6.18
CA TRP A 212 -21.11 9.27 -6.86
C TRP A 212 -20.78 10.44 -5.92
N MET A 213 -21.13 10.36 -4.63
CA MET A 213 -20.91 11.44 -3.64
C MET A 213 -19.62 11.26 -2.80
N ILE A 214 -18.88 10.18 -2.99
CA ILE A 214 -17.64 9.92 -2.24
C ILE A 214 -16.45 10.70 -2.83
N TRP A 215 -16.67 11.38 -3.95
CA TRP A 215 -15.64 12.13 -4.68
C TRP A 215 -15.80 13.64 -4.56
#